data_9fba15d3f7f9af7ef5ef28e23e89aa9a
#
_entry.id   9fba15d3f7f9af7ef5ef28e23e89aa9a
#
_cell.length_a   1.000
_cell.length_b   1.000
_cell.length_c   1.000
_cell.angle_alpha   90.00
_cell.angle_beta   90.00
_cell.angle_gamma   90.00
#
_symmetry.space_group_name_H-M   'P 1'
#
loop_
_entity.id
_entity.type
_entity.pdbx_description
1 polymer ?
#
loop_
_entity_poly.entity_id
_entity_poly.type
_entity_poly.pdbx_seq_one_letter_code
_entity_poly.pdbx_strand_id
1 'polypeptide(L)'
;MLIFFILWYFIHLFCFGWLHDWHHARSGISDADYQAYLDDYEANTSKGKSKLQIWLSDTLPGGRKRHRWCREHAADPAVFDRLLWVIRLAELPALVFGIWFLLAFWSDSLLPDWSYIPILGIMAYDVILLLLGMRWRSGSK
;
A
#
# COMPACT_ATOMS: atom_id res chain seq x y z
N MET A 1 -18.85 4.99 -13.43
CA MET A 1 -17.76 3.99 -13.33
C MET A 1 -16.44 4.61 -12.89
N LEU A 2 -15.87 5.59 -13.59
CA LEU A 2 -14.58 6.22 -13.22
C LEU A 2 -14.58 6.79 -11.79
N ILE A 3 -15.63 7.50 -11.39
CA ILE A 3 -15.76 8.05 -10.02
C ILE A 3 -15.77 6.93 -9.00
N PHE A 4 -16.45 5.83 -9.27
CA PHE A 4 -16.46 4.65 -8.39
C PHE A 4 -15.06 4.03 -8.25
N PHE A 5 -14.32 3.92 -9.34
CA PHE A 5 -12.95 3.42 -9.32
C PHE A 5 -12.02 4.32 -8.51
N ILE A 6 -12.14 5.66 -8.68
CA ILE A 6 -11.33 6.62 -7.93
C ILE A 6 -11.63 6.52 -6.43
N LEU A 7 -12.91 6.49 -6.05
CA LEU A 7 -13.33 6.34 -4.64
C LEU A 7 -12.83 5.01 -4.05
N TRP A 8 -13.00 3.92 -4.79
CA TRP A 8 -12.48 2.62 -4.35
C TRP A 8 -10.96 2.63 -4.18
N TYR A 9 -10.22 3.24 -5.11
CA TYR A 9 -8.77 3.34 -5.02
C TYR A 9 -8.31 4.08 -3.75
N PHE A 10 -8.98 5.17 -3.38
CA PHE A 10 -8.70 5.87 -2.12
C PHE A 10 -9.03 5.01 -0.89
N ILE A 11 -10.16 4.32 -0.88
CA ILE A 11 -10.52 3.40 0.21
C ILE A 11 -9.47 2.30 0.33
N HIS A 12 -9.06 1.73 -0.79
CA HIS A 12 -8.03 0.70 -0.84
C HIS A 12 -6.69 1.19 -0.27
N LEU A 13 -6.20 2.36 -0.71
CA LEU A 13 -4.98 2.96 -0.17
C LEU A 13 -5.07 3.17 1.35
N PHE A 14 -6.21 3.61 1.84
CA PHE A 14 -6.44 3.79 3.26
C PHE A 14 -6.44 2.45 4.02
N CYS A 15 -7.12 1.44 3.47
CA CYS A 15 -7.15 0.10 4.07
C CYS A 15 -5.76 -0.55 4.14
N PHE A 16 -4.92 -0.31 3.13
CA PHE A 16 -3.58 -0.89 3.10
C PHE A 16 -2.54 -0.13 3.93
N GLY A 17 -2.78 1.12 4.29
CA GLY A 17 -1.85 1.90 5.12
C GLY A 17 -1.48 1.18 6.42
N TRP A 18 -2.45 0.61 7.12
CA TRP A 18 -2.22 -0.12 8.37
C TRP A 18 -1.38 -1.39 8.19
N LEU A 19 -1.42 -2.02 7.00
CA LEU A 19 -0.65 -3.24 6.72
C LEU A 19 0.86 -2.95 6.72
N HIS A 20 1.25 -1.80 6.21
CA HIS A 20 2.63 -1.33 6.26
C HIS A 20 3.06 -0.99 7.70
N ASP A 21 2.21 -0.32 8.47
CA ASP A 21 2.47 -0.05 9.89
C ASP A 21 2.63 -1.37 10.67
N TRP A 22 1.74 -2.34 10.42
CA TRP A 22 1.82 -3.67 11.02
C TRP A 22 3.11 -4.39 10.64
N HIS A 23 3.53 -4.31 9.39
CA HIS A 23 4.77 -4.91 8.90
C HIS A 23 5.99 -4.31 9.62
N HIS A 24 6.07 -2.99 9.73
CA HIS A 24 7.15 -2.32 10.43
C HIS A 24 7.21 -2.72 11.91
N ALA A 25 6.08 -2.66 12.61
CA ALA A 25 5.99 -3.05 14.01
C ALA A 25 6.39 -4.52 14.24
N ARG A 26 5.94 -5.43 13.38
CA ARG A 26 6.29 -6.86 13.46
C ARG A 26 7.72 -7.17 13.08
N SER A 27 8.34 -6.35 12.26
CA SER A 27 9.74 -6.45 11.88
C SER A 27 10.68 -5.83 12.92
N GLY A 28 10.13 -5.23 13.99
CA GLY A 28 10.90 -4.60 15.06
C GLY A 28 11.56 -3.29 14.64
N ILE A 29 11.00 -2.60 13.64
CA ILE A 29 11.45 -1.27 13.24
C ILE A 29 10.86 -0.27 14.23
N SER A 30 11.71 0.55 14.84
CA SER A 30 11.28 1.61 15.75
C SER A 30 10.59 2.73 14.95
N ASP A 31 9.40 3.16 15.41
CA ASP A 31 8.68 4.28 14.81
C ASP A 31 9.50 5.58 14.85
N ALA A 32 10.28 5.80 15.92
CA ALA A 32 11.12 6.97 16.07
C ALA A 32 12.26 6.98 15.03
N ASP A 33 12.94 5.86 14.83
CA ASP A 33 14.01 5.75 13.85
C ASP A 33 13.46 5.88 12.42
N TYR A 34 12.27 5.33 12.19
CA TYR A 34 11.62 5.43 10.88
C TYR A 34 11.18 6.87 10.58
N GLN A 35 10.65 7.61 11.53
CA GLN A 35 10.32 9.02 11.37
C GLN A 35 11.59 9.87 11.13
N ALA A 36 12.66 9.65 11.90
CA ALA A 36 13.93 10.32 11.68
C ALA A 36 14.50 10.08 10.28
N TYR A 37 14.37 8.84 9.76
CA TYR A 37 14.73 8.53 8.39
C TYR A 37 13.87 9.28 7.36
N LEU A 38 12.54 9.37 7.58
CA LEU A 38 11.65 10.08 6.67
C LEU A 38 11.97 11.58 6.65
N ASP A 39 12.23 12.17 7.80
CA ASP A 39 12.58 13.60 7.92
C ASP A 39 13.91 13.90 7.21
N ASP A 40 14.93 13.06 7.40
CA ASP A 40 16.21 13.19 6.70
C ASP A 40 16.05 12.96 5.18
N TYR A 41 15.28 11.96 4.79
CA TYR A 41 15.00 11.67 3.38
C TYR A 41 14.25 12.82 2.71
N GLU A 42 13.25 13.40 3.37
CA GLU A 42 12.50 14.56 2.87
C GLU A 42 13.41 15.79 2.77
N ALA A 43 14.20 16.10 3.81
CA ALA A 43 15.13 17.21 3.82
C ALA A 43 16.20 17.12 2.71
N ASN A 44 16.69 15.93 2.42
CA ASN A 44 17.75 15.72 1.42
C ASN A 44 17.21 15.52 -0.01
N THR A 45 15.99 14.97 -0.16
CA THR A 45 15.41 14.65 -1.46
C THR A 45 14.52 15.76 -2.01
N SER A 46 13.93 16.58 -1.12
CA SER A 46 13.03 17.68 -1.49
C SER A 46 13.73 18.91 -2.04
N LYS A 47 15.04 19.04 -1.82
CA LYS A 47 15.81 20.18 -2.34
C LYS A 47 15.75 20.23 -3.87
N GLY A 48 14.85 21.07 -4.39
CA GLY A 48 14.69 21.32 -5.83
C GLY A 48 13.73 20.42 -6.59
N LYS A 49 12.97 19.54 -5.91
CA LYS A 49 12.00 18.65 -6.57
C LYS A 49 10.56 19.06 -6.22
N SER A 50 9.66 18.93 -7.21
CA SER A 50 8.23 19.10 -6.96
C SER A 50 7.65 17.93 -6.15
N LYS A 51 6.53 18.16 -5.41
CA LYS A 51 5.83 17.10 -4.66
C LYS A 51 5.50 15.87 -5.52
N LEU A 52 5.16 16.09 -6.80
CA LEU A 52 4.90 15.01 -7.76
C LEU A 52 6.16 14.20 -8.08
N GLN A 53 7.32 14.86 -8.22
CA GLN A 53 8.59 14.15 -8.47
C GLN A 53 9.04 13.34 -7.25
N ILE A 54 8.79 13.84 -6.04
CA ILE A 54 9.06 13.11 -4.80
C ILE A 54 8.16 11.86 -4.76
N TRP A 55 6.86 12.03 -4.98
CA TRP A 55 5.90 10.93 -5.00
C TRP A 55 6.22 9.89 -6.07
N LEU A 56 6.58 10.29 -7.29
CA LEU A 56 7.02 9.40 -8.35
C LEU A 56 8.33 8.67 -8.00
N SER A 57 9.27 9.34 -7.33
CA SER A 57 10.52 8.70 -6.90
C SER A 57 10.32 7.67 -5.79
N ASP A 58 9.27 7.82 -4.98
CA ASP A 58 8.92 6.85 -3.94
C ASP A 58 8.13 5.65 -4.48
N THR A 59 7.34 5.85 -5.53
CA THR A 59 6.53 4.80 -6.17
C THR A 59 7.33 3.96 -7.17
N LEU A 60 8.33 4.55 -7.83
CA LEU A 60 9.24 3.90 -8.77
C LEU A 60 10.50 3.37 -8.02
N PRO A 61 11.57 2.95 -8.68
CA PRO A 61 12.74 2.30 -8.05
C PRO A 61 13.36 3.02 -6.84
N GLY A 62 12.95 4.25 -6.52
CA GLY A 62 13.30 4.95 -5.26
C GLY A 62 12.76 4.27 -4.00
N GLY A 63 11.63 3.58 -4.09
CA GLY A 63 11.14 2.71 -3.03
C GLY A 63 12.11 1.62 -2.61
N ARG A 64 13.07 1.29 -3.48
CA ARG A 64 14.17 0.37 -3.13
C ARG A 64 15.10 0.91 -2.03
N LYS A 65 15.31 2.23 -1.94
CA LYS A 65 16.15 2.82 -0.88
C LYS A 65 15.44 2.73 0.47
N ARG A 66 14.16 3.11 0.52
CA ARG A 66 13.32 3.00 1.70
C ARG A 66 13.19 1.54 2.17
N HIS A 67 12.89 0.63 1.26
CA HIS A 67 12.82 -0.79 1.54
C HIS A 67 14.15 -1.35 2.06
N ARG A 68 15.28 -0.95 1.45
CA ARG A 68 16.61 -1.37 1.89
C ARG A 68 16.88 -0.88 3.31
N TRP A 69 16.61 0.40 3.58
CA TRP A 69 16.78 0.96 4.91
C TRP A 69 15.94 0.21 5.96
N CYS A 70 14.65 -0.01 5.69
CA CYS A 70 13.78 -0.78 6.59
C CYS A 70 14.30 -2.19 6.83
N ARG A 71 14.79 -2.86 5.80
CA ARG A 71 15.36 -4.21 5.92
C ARG A 71 16.63 -4.22 6.75
N GLU A 72 17.49 -3.22 6.62
CA GLU A 72 18.74 -3.08 7.37
C GLU A 72 18.50 -2.75 8.85
N HIS A 73 17.39 -2.06 9.17
CA HIS A 73 17.01 -1.67 10.53
C HIS A 73 15.97 -2.60 11.17
N ALA A 74 15.53 -3.63 10.46
CA ALA A 74 14.67 -4.65 11.02
C ALA A 74 15.44 -5.51 12.03
N ALA A 75 14.79 -5.88 13.15
CA ALA A 75 15.37 -6.77 14.15
C ALA A 75 15.76 -8.14 13.58
N ASP A 76 14.98 -8.63 12.61
CA ASP A 76 15.28 -9.84 11.83
C ASP A 76 14.93 -9.59 10.34
N PRO A 77 15.92 -9.45 9.46
CA PRO A 77 15.71 -9.26 8.02
C PRO A 77 14.95 -10.40 7.35
N ALA A 78 15.06 -11.64 7.86
CA ALA A 78 14.34 -12.77 7.28
C ALA A 78 12.84 -12.71 7.63
N VAL A 79 12.49 -12.26 8.83
CA VAL A 79 11.09 -11.98 9.21
C VAL A 79 10.54 -10.84 8.37
N PHE A 80 11.29 -9.77 8.19
CA PHE A 80 10.92 -8.64 7.33
C PHE A 80 10.58 -9.10 5.90
N ASP A 81 11.45 -9.89 5.29
CA ASP A 81 11.25 -10.38 3.92
C ASP A 81 10.03 -11.32 3.81
N ARG A 82 9.79 -12.20 4.81
CA ARG A 82 8.60 -13.07 4.84
C ARG A 82 7.30 -12.28 4.96
N LEU A 83 7.26 -11.32 5.86
CA LEU A 83 6.08 -10.47 6.07
C LEU A 83 5.79 -9.59 4.86
N LEU A 84 6.83 -9.14 4.15
CA LEU A 84 6.68 -8.41 2.90
C LEU A 84 5.97 -9.24 1.82
N TRP A 85 6.25 -10.56 1.76
CA TRP A 85 5.53 -11.46 0.86
C TRP A 85 4.04 -11.57 1.21
N VAL A 86 3.70 -11.57 2.50
CA VAL A 86 2.29 -11.57 2.93
C VAL A 86 1.58 -10.30 2.44
N ILE A 87 2.22 -9.13 2.56
CA ILE A 87 1.67 -7.87 2.05
C ILE A 87 1.48 -7.93 0.54
N ARG A 88 2.48 -8.37 -0.21
CA ARG A 88 2.40 -8.48 -1.67
C ARG A 88 1.29 -9.42 -2.13
N LEU A 89 1.09 -10.53 -1.44
CA LEU A 89 -0.03 -11.44 -1.71
C LEU A 89 -1.38 -10.81 -1.40
N ALA A 90 -1.45 -10.00 -0.34
CA ALA A 90 -2.67 -9.26 0.00
C ALA A 90 -2.98 -8.13 -0.99
N GLU A 91 -1.96 -7.52 -1.62
CA GLU A 91 -2.13 -6.49 -2.64
C GLU A 91 -2.50 -7.06 -4.02
N LEU A 92 -2.19 -8.33 -4.28
CA LEU A 92 -2.37 -8.94 -5.59
C LEU A 92 -3.81 -8.88 -6.13
N PRO A 93 -4.87 -9.15 -5.35
CA PRO A 93 -6.25 -9.02 -5.81
C PRO A 93 -6.58 -7.60 -6.29
N ALA A 94 -6.15 -6.59 -5.55
CA ALA A 94 -6.39 -5.19 -5.91
C ALA A 94 -5.66 -4.79 -7.19
N LEU A 95 -4.41 -5.25 -7.37
CA LEU A 95 -3.64 -5.02 -8.58
C LEU A 95 -4.31 -5.64 -9.81
N VAL A 96 -4.65 -6.92 -9.73
CA VAL A 96 -5.33 -7.66 -10.83
C VAL A 96 -6.63 -6.96 -11.20
N PHE A 97 -7.39 -6.55 -10.20
CA PHE A 97 -8.67 -5.90 -10.40
C PHE A 97 -8.54 -4.48 -10.97
N GLY A 98 -7.56 -3.73 -10.49
CA GLY A 98 -7.26 -2.41 -11.00
C GLY A 98 -6.87 -2.45 -12.47
N ILE A 99 -6.00 -3.38 -12.87
CA ILE A 99 -5.60 -3.57 -14.27
C ILE A 99 -6.81 -3.97 -15.11
N TRP A 100 -7.61 -4.92 -14.66
CA TRP A 100 -8.80 -5.36 -15.39
C TRP A 100 -9.82 -4.23 -15.58
N PHE A 101 -10.07 -3.41 -14.54
CA PHE A 101 -10.94 -2.26 -14.62
C PHE A 101 -10.42 -1.23 -15.63
N LEU A 102 -9.11 -0.93 -15.63
CA LEU A 102 -8.50 0.00 -16.57
C LEU A 102 -8.63 -0.50 -18.01
N LEU A 103 -8.38 -1.77 -18.26
CA LEU A 103 -8.53 -2.38 -19.58
C LEU A 103 -9.98 -2.33 -20.05
N ALA A 104 -10.93 -2.63 -19.17
CA ALA A 104 -12.36 -2.57 -19.45
C ALA A 104 -12.84 -1.14 -19.73
N PHE A 105 -12.33 -0.16 -18.97
CA PHE A 105 -12.64 1.25 -19.18
C PHE A 105 -12.12 1.77 -20.53
N TRP A 106 -10.93 1.31 -20.95
CA TRP A 106 -10.32 1.72 -22.21
C TRP A 106 -11.00 1.12 -23.45
N SER A 107 -11.60 -0.05 -23.32
CA SER A 107 -12.15 -0.80 -24.45
C SER A 107 -13.65 -0.62 -24.67
N ASP A 108 -14.34 0.22 -23.90
CA ASP A 108 -15.78 0.58 -23.97
C ASP A 108 -16.76 -0.61 -24.07
N SER A 109 -16.26 -1.80 -24.42
CA SER A 109 -17.07 -2.98 -24.78
C SER A 109 -16.94 -4.15 -23.80
N LEU A 110 -16.11 -4.05 -22.76
CA LEU A 110 -15.71 -5.22 -21.95
C LEU A 110 -16.25 -5.23 -20.52
N LEU A 111 -17.16 -4.33 -20.14
CA LEU A 111 -17.83 -4.44 -18.85
C LEU A 111 -19.17 -5.17 -19.03
N PRO A 112 -19.21 -6.51 -18.95
CA PRO A 112 -20.48 -7.22 -18.91
C PRO A 112 -21.26 -6.83 -17.65
N ASP A 113 -22.59 -7.00 -17.68
CA ASP A 113 -23.47 -6.61 -16.59
C ASP A 113 -23.11 -7.23 -15.22
N TRP A 114 -22.40 -8.37 -15.22
CA TRP A 114 -21.90 -9.01 -14.01
C TRP A 114 -20.58 -8.43 -13.45
N SER A 115 -19.98 -7.45 -14.12
CA SER A 115 -18.70 -6.84 -13.70
C SER A 115 -18.74 -6.13 -12.35
N TYR A 116 -19.94 -5.80 -11.84
CA TYR A 116 -20.12 -5.25 -10.50
C TYR A 116 -19.81 -6.27 -9.39
N ILE A 117 -19.98 -7.57 -9.63
CA ILE A 117 -19.76 -8.62 -8.61
C ILE A 117 -18.32 -8.62 -8.09
N PRO A 118 -17.30 -8.67 -8.93
CA PRO A 118 -15.93 -8.56 -8.49
C PRO A 118 -15.63 -7.22 -7.77
N ILE A 119 -16.20 -6.09 -8.22
CA ILE A 119 -16.01 -4.79 -7.55
C ILE A 119 -16.55 -4.86 -6.11
N LEU A 120 -17.76 -5.42 -5.92
CA LEU A 120 -18.31 -5.63 -4.59
C LEU A 120 -17.45 -6.59 -3.75
N GLY A 121 -16.89 -7.62 -4.37
CA GLY A 121 -15.97 -8.57 -3.71
C GLY A 121 -14.72 -7.87 -3.16
N ILE A 122 -14.11 -6.97 -3.93
CA ILE A 122 -12.94 -6.21 -3.46
C ILE A 122 -13.31 -5.17 -2.42
N MET A 123 -14.44 -4.49 -2.56
CA MET A 123 -14.92 -3.57 -1.52
C MET A 123 -15.15 -4.32 -0.19
N ALA A 124 -15.75 -5.51 -0.23
CA ALA A 124 -15.91 -6.35 0.95
C ALA A 124 -14.57 -6.79 1.53
N TYR A 125 -13.60 -7.15 0.68
CA TYR A 125 -12.25 -7.48 1.09
C TYR A 125 -11.56 -6.30 1.79
N ASP A 126 -11.64 -5.08 1.23
CA ASP A 126 -11.06 -3.88 1.83
C ASP A 126 -11.71 -3.55 3.18
N VAL A 127 -13.03 -3.73 3.32
CA VAL A 127 -13.71 -3.58 4.60
C VAL A 127 -13.20 -4.59 5.64
N ILE A 128 -13.00 -5.85 5.25
CA ILE A 128 -12.43 -6.87 6.15
C ILE A 128 -11.02 -6.46 6.58
N LEU A 129 -10.17 -6.02 5.66
CA LEU A 129 -8.84 -5.52 5.98
C LEU A 129 -8.87 -4.34 6.94
N LEU A 130 -9.78 -3.39 6.73
CA LEU A 130 -9.96 -2.23 7.61
C LEU A 130 -10.34 -2.67 9.04
N LEU A 131 -11.29 -3.60 9.16
CA LEU A 131 -11.72 -4.12 10.46
C LEU A 131 -10.58 -4.86 11.19
N LEU A 132 -9.79 -5.63 10.46
CA LEU A 132 -8.59 -6.28 11.01
C LEU A 132 -7.54 -5.26 11.47
N GLY A 133 -7.34 -4.18 10.70
CA GLY A 133 -6.44 -3.10 11.05
C GLY A 133 -6.87 -2.33 12.30
N MET A 134 -8.16 -2.03 12.44
CA MET A 134 -8.69 -1.40 13.66
C MET A 134 -8.52 -2.29 14.88
N ARG A 135 -8.79 -3.58 14.74
CA ARG A 135 -8.61 -4.55 15.83
C ARG A 135 -7.14 -4.69 16.25
N TRP A 136 -6.23 -4.68 15.29
CA TRP A 136 -4.80 -4.72 15.58
C TRP A 136 -4.34 -3.48 16.36
N ARG A 137 -4.73 -2.27 15.90
CA ARG A 137 -4.38 -1.00 16.56
C ARG A 137 -4.94 -0.91 17.99
N SER A 138 -6.12 -1.46 18.24
CA SER A 138 -6.71 -1.46 19.60
C SER A 138 -6.03 -2.45 20.53
N GLY A 139 -5.44 -3.50 20.04
CA GLY A 139 -4.72 -4.52 20.83
C GLY A 139 -3.24 -4.19 21.10
N SER A 140 -2.69 -3.16 20.46
CA SER A 140 -1.28 -2.76 20.62
C SER A 140 -1.08 -1.61 21.64
N LYS A 141 -2.15 -1.18 22.31
CA LYS A 141 -2.12 -0.25 23.44
C LYS A 141 -2.12 -1.03 24.76
#